data_a23e4cb5583049a9605af356c32e6ff4
#
_entry.id   a23e4cb5583049a9605af356c32e6ff4
#
_cell.length_a   1.000
_cell.length_b   1.000
_cell.length_c   1.000
_cell.angle_alpha   90.00
_cell.angle_beta   90.00
_cell.angle_gamma   90.00
#
_symmetry.space_group_name_H-M   'P 1'
#
loop_
_entity.id
_entity.type
_entity.pdbx_description
1 polymer ?
#
loop_
_entity_poly.entity_id
_entity_poly.type
_entity_poly.pdbx_seq_one_letter_code
_entity_poly.pdbx_strand_id
1 'polypeptide(L)'
;MCIRDRINIIPTNIIEAMGTANMLQIIAFAIFIGIAMIAVKDKIPGLIKLFEEANEVVMWIVLAIMKYFAAIGAFGLVATAFTQAGFGAIQQLGMYFVCVLLALLIHLLFVYGSVIKFLAKKPFIWFVKGFAPAMGVAFSTSSSSAVLPISMETAQKNLKVRKSISSFVQPLGATINMDGTAIMQGVATVFIAQLSGIDLTIMQMVTVVAVSYTHLTLPTKR
;
A
#
# COMPACT_ATOMS: atom_id res chain seq x y z
N MET A 1 -23.70 2.53 -10.53
CA MET A 1 -22.60 3.07 -9.74
C MET A 1 -21.24 2.95 -10.45
N CYS A 2 -20.88 1.81 -11.01
CA CYS A 2 -19.54 1.60 -11.64
C CYS A 2 -19.19 2.40 -12.91
N ILE A 3 -20.14 2.93 -13.66
CA ILE A 3 -19.87 3.65 -14.92
C ILE A 3 -19.49 5.11 -14.64
N ARG A 4 -20.11 5.76 -13.68
CA ARG A 4 -19.79 7.14 -13.27
C ARG A 4 -18.40 7.26 -12.63
N ASP A 5 -17.96 6.24 -11.91
CA ASP A 5 -16.65 6.25 -11.25
C ASP A 5 -15.49 6.09 -12.25
N ARG A 6 -15.70 5.41 -13.38
CA ARG A 6 -14.69 5.29 -14.44
C ARG A 6 -14.47 6.59 -15.22
N ILE A 7 -15.49 7.45 -15.30
CA ILE A 7 -15.39 8.75 -15.99
C ILE A 7 -14.67 9.80 -15.12
N ASN A 8 -14.67 9.63 -13.80
CA ASN A 8 -14.04 10.55 -12.85
C ASN A 8 -12.54 10.29 -12.56
N ILE A 9 -11.86 9.50 -13.37
CA ILE A 9 -10.39 9.28 -13.21
C ILE A 9 -9.62 10.54 -13.60
N ILE A 10 -10.10 11.26 -14.60
CA ILE A 10 -9.46 12.51 -15.05
C ILE A 10 -10.05 13.66 -14.22
N PRO A 11 -9.24 14.42 -13.47
CA PRO A 11 -9.74 15.52 -12.68
C PRO A 11 -10.19 16.67 -13.56
N THR A 12 -11.41 17.16 -13.34
CA THR A 12 -11.87 18.43 -13.91
C THR A 12 -11.22 19.62 -13.22
N ASN A 13 -10.85 19.46 -11.94
CA ASN A 13 -10.14 20.46 -11.14
C ASN A 13 -9.16 19.74 -10.20
N ILE A 14 -7.86 19.91 -10.45
CA ILE A 14 -6.84 19.25 -9.64
C ILE A 14 -6.76 19.80 -8.22
N ILE A 15 -7.00 21.11 -8.03
CA ILE A 15 -6.95 21.74 -6.71
C ILE A 15 -8.08 21.19 -5.83
N GLU A 16 -9.27 21.04 -6.40
CA GLU A 16 -10.39 20.39 -5.71
C GLU A 16 -10.07 18.93 -5.38
N ALA A 17 -9.49 18.18 -6.33
CA ALA A 17 -9.09 16.81 -6.10
C ALA A 17 -8.06 16.67 -4.97
N MET A 18 -7.12 17.60 -4.87
CA MET A 18 -6.14 17.66 -3.76
C MET A 18 -6.81 18.04 -2.44
N GLY A 19 -7.70 19.02 -2.43
CA GLY A 19 -8.45 19.47 -1.24
C GLY A 19 -9.40 18.39 -0.68
N THR A 20 -10.00 17.58 -1.56
CA THR A 20 -10.89 16.47 -1.20
C THR A 20 -10.15 15.12 -1.03
N ALA A 21 -8.83 15.12 -1.15
CA ALA A 21 -7.98 13.92 -1.08
C ALA A 21 -8.42 12.80 -2.05
N ASN A 22 -8.86 13.16 -3.26
CA ASN A 22 -9.22 12.19 -4.30
C ASN A 22 -7.97 11.61 -4.95
N MET A 23 -7.38 10.60 -4.30
CA MET A 23 -6.07 10.02 -4.68
C MET A 23 -6.02 9.54 -6.12
N LEU A 24 -7.11 8.94 -6.65
CA LEU A 24 -7.12 8.43 -8.02
C LEU A 24 -6.95 9.55 -9.05
N GLN A 25 -7.65 10.67 -8.86
CA GLN A 25 -7.53 11.83 -9.72
C GLN A 25 -6.15 12.50 -9.60
N ILE A 26 -5.60 12.56 -8.38
CA ILE A 26 -4.25 13.10 -8.14
C ILE A 26 -3.20 12.25 -8.85
N ILE A 27 -3.28 10.93 -8.74
CA ILE A 27 -2.35 10.00 -9.39
C ILE A 27 -2.45 10.09 -10.91
N ALA A 28 -3.68 10.09 -11.46
CA ALA A 28 -3.90 10.25 -12.90
C ALA A 28 -3.28 11.55 -13.42
N PHE A 29 -3.51 12.66 -12.73
CA PHE A 29 -2.93 13.95 -13.08
C PHE A 29 -1.39 13.94 -13.00
N ALA A 30 -0.84 13.35 -11.93
CA ALA A 30 0.62 13.22 -11.75
C ALA A 30 1.26 12.41 -12.89
N ILE A 31 0.59 11.33 -13.35
CA ILE A 31 1.05 10.54 -14.50
C ILE A 31 1.05 11.39 -15.77
N PHE A 32 -0.02 12.15 -16.04
CA PHE A 32 -0.07 13.04 -17.23
C PHE A 32 1.03 14.11 -17.19
N ILE A 33 1.21 14.76 -16.05
CA ILE A 33 2.30 15.75 -15.89
C ILE A 33 3.67 15.10 -16.06
N GLY A 34 3.89 13.93 -15.47
CA GLY A 34 5.15 13.20 -15.60
C GLY A 34 5.45 12.82 -17.05
N ILE A 35 4.48 12.35 -17.82
CA ILE A 35 4.63 12.07 -19.26
C ILE A 35 4.97 13.35 -20.02
N ALA A 36 4.25 14.45 -19.76
CA ALA A 36 4.51 15.74 -20.40
C ALA A 36 5.92 16.26 -20.07
N MET A 37 6.36 16.16 -18.80
CA MET A 37 7.71 16.55 -18.38
C MET A 37 8.80 15.73 -19.09
N ILE A 38 8.58 14.42 -19.25
CA ILE A 38 9.51 13.56 -20.00
C ILE A 38 9.60 13.99 -21.47
N ALA A 39 8.46 14.32 -22.10
CA ALA A 39 8.41 14.73 -23.50
C ALA A 39 9.17 16.02 -23.77
N VAL A 40 9.21 16.94 -22.80
CA VAL A 40 9.88 18.25 -22.94
C VAL A 40 11.09 18.41 -22.02
N LYS A 41 11.66 17.32 -21.50
CA LYS A 41 12.73 17.30 -20.49
C LYS A 41 13.91 18.21 -20.79
N ASP A 42 14.32 18.30 -22.07
CA ASP A 42 15.48 19.09 -22.52
C ASP A 42 15.22 20.61 -22.42
N LYS A 43 13.96 21.03 -22.39
CA LYS A 43 13.54 22.43 -22.30
C LYS A 43 13.25 22.91 -20.89
N ILE A 44 13.06 21.98 -19.93
CA ILE A 44 12.59 22.29 -18.57
C ILE A 44 13.47 21.68 -17.45
N PRO A 45 14.81 21.68 -17.56
CA PRO A 45 15.67 21.05 -16.56
C PRO A 45 15.46 21.63 -15.15
N GLY A 46 15.18 22.93 -15.04
CA GLY A 46 14.91 23.59 -13.76
C GLY A 46 13.63 23.13 -13.09
N LEU A 47 12.57 22.85 -13.87
CA LEU A 47 11.31 22.35 -13.31
C LEU A 47 11.48 20.91 -12.78
N ILE A 48 12.19 20.07 -13.50
CA ILE A 48 12.47 18.69 -13.05
C ILE A 48 13.25 18.73 -11.74
N LYS A 49 14.30 19.55 -11.66
CA LYS A 49 15.10 19.72 -10.45
C LYS A 49 14.27 20.24 -9.27
N LEU A 50 13.35 21.18 -9.52
CA LEU A 50 12.43 21.70 -8.51
C LEU A 50 11.55 20.57 -7.92
N PHE A 51 11.01 19.68 -8.76
CA PHE A 51 10.22 18.54 -8.28
C PHE A 51 11.07 17.54 -7.49
N GLU A 52 12.30 17.29 -7.90
CA GLU A 52 13.24 16.43 -7.17
C GLU A 52 13.56 17.02 -5.79
N GLU A 53 13.91 18.30 -5.71
CA GLU A 53 14.20 18.99 -4.45
C GLU A 53 12.96 19.07 -3.54
N ALA A 54 11.78 19.36 -4.10
CA ALA A 54 10.53 19.37 -3.35
C ALA A 54 10.21 17.97 -2.77
N ASN A 55 10.45 16.92 -3.54
CA ASN A 55 10.27 15.55 -3.05
C ASN A 55 11.21 15.22 -1.88
N GLU A 56 12.47 15.66 -1.92
CA GLU A 56 13.42 15.47 -0.80
C GLU A 56 12.93 16.15 0.48
N VAL A 57 12.42 17.39 0.36
CA VAL A 57 11.86 18.14 1.51
C VAL A 57 10.65 17.40 2.10
N VAL A 58 9.70 16.98 1.25
CA VAL A 58 8.50 16.26 1.69
C VAL A 58 8.89 14.93 2.35
N MET A 59 9.82 14.18 1.76
CA MET A 59 10.30 12.92 2.31
C MET A 59 10.99 13.12 3.67
N TRP A 60 11.78 14.19 3.82
CA TRP A 60 12.39 14.52 5.10
C TRP A 60 11.33 14.82 6.18
N ILE A 61 10.30 15.59 5.84
CA ILE A 61 9.18 15.90 6.77
C ILE A 61 8.48 14.62 7.20
N VAL A 62 8.12 13.74 6.25
CA VAL A 62 7.45 12.46 6.55
C VAL A 62 8.32 11.60 7.46
N LEU A 63 9.60 11.46 7.15
CA LEU A 63 10.53 10.67 7.97
C LEU A 63 10.73 11.28 9.37
N ALA A 64 10.77 12.59 9.49
CA ALA A 64 10.86 13.28 10.79
C ALA A 64 9.59 13.02 11.63
N ILE A 65 8.41 13.15 11.04
CA ILE A 65 7.14 12.83 11.71
C ILE A 65 7.13 11.37 12.17
N MET A 66 7.49 10.44 11.29
CA MET A 66 7.53 9.02 11.60
C MET A 66 8.53 8.73 12.73
N LYS A 67 9.70 9.34 12.70
CA LYS A 67 10.75 9.11 13.72
C LYS A 67 10.38 9.63 15.10
N TYR A 68 9.76 10.81 15.19
CA TYR A 68 9.54 11.48 16.47
C TYR A 68 8.13 11.31 17.03
N PHE A 69 7.11 11.24 16.16
CA PHE A 69 5.71 11.26 16.58
C PHE A 69 4.98 9.92 16.43
N ALA A 70 5.41 9.03 15.54
CA ALA A 70 4.68 7.78 15.29
C ALA A 70 4.62 6.88 16.54
N ALA A 71 5.70 6.81 17.31
CA ALA A 71 5.73 6.00 18.55
C ALA A 71 4.75 6.54 19.61
N ILE A 72 4.68 7.87 19.76
CA ILE A 72 3.76 8.52 20.72
C ILE A 72 2.31 8.33 20.26
N GLY A 73 2.04 8.52 18.97
CA GLY A 73 0.72 8.30 18.39
C GLY A 73 0.26 6.85 18.52
N ALA A 74 1.13 5.89 18.21
CA ALA A 74 0.85 4.47 18.38
C ALA A 74 0.55 4.11 19.84
N PHE A 75 1.36 4.60 20.79
CA PHE A 75 1.11 4.41 22.22
C PHE A 75 -0.26 4.96 22.63
N GLY A 76 -0.60 6.19 22.22
CA GLY A 76 -1.89 6.81 22.51
C GLY A 76 -3.07 6.01 21.96
N LEU A 77 -2.98 5.54 20.72
CA LEU A 77 -4.03 4.70 20.08
C LEU A 77 -4.19 3.36 20.81
N VAL A 78 -3.09 2.70 21.17
CA VAL A 78 -3.12 1.46 21.93
C VAL A 78 -3.73 1.69 23.32
N ALA A 79 -3.30 2.74 24.04
CA ALA A 79 -3.83 3.08 25.35
C ALA A 79 -5.35 3.34 25.31
N THR A 80 -5.85 4.09 24.32
CA THR A 80 -7.29 4.33 24.17
C THR A 80 -8.05 3.06 23.83
N ALA A 81 -7.50 2.17 23.00
CA ALA A 81 -8.12 0.88 22.69
C ALA A 81 -8.26 0.01 23.97
N PHE A 82 -7.22 -0.04 24.82
CA PHE A 82 -7.27 -0.78 26.07
C PHE A 82 -8.24 -0.21 27.09
N THR A 83 -8.34 1.11 27.20
CA THR A 83 -9.28 1.75 28.14
C THR A 83 -10.74 1.54 27.75
N GLN A 84 -11.03 1.47 26.44
CA GLN A 84 -12.40 1.28 25.94
C GLN A 84 -12.85 -0.18 25.93
N ALA A 85 -11.96 -1.11 25.57
CA ALA A 85 -12.32 -2.51 25.35
C ALA A 85 -11.94 -3.46 26.48
N GLY A 86 -11.14 -3.02 27.45
CA GLY A 86 -10.72 -3.84 28.60
C GLY A 86 -9.78 -4.99 28.23
N PHE A 87 -9.42 -5.81 29.25
CA PHE A 87 -8.50 -6.95 29.05
C PHE A 87 -9.05 -8.06 28.14
N GLY A 88 -10.37 -8.24 28.04
CA GLY A 88 -11.00 -9.21 27.13
C GLY A 88 -10.71 -8.92 25.65
N ALA A 89 -10.50 -7.65 25.30
CA ALA A 89 -10.15 -7.26 23.96
C ALA A 89 -8.78 -7.77 23.52
N ILE A 90 -7.85 -7.99 24.45
CA ILE A 90 -6.49 -8.48 24.11
C ILE A 90 -6.57 -9.87 23.46
N GLN A 91 -7.40 -10.76 24.02
CA GLN A 91 -7.55 -12.10 23.47
C GLN A 91 -8.20 -12.07 22.08
N GLN A 92 -9.20 -11.22 21.90
CA GLN A 92 -9.90 -11.06 20.61
C GLN A 92 -8.98 -10.42 19.57
N LEU A 93 -8.27 -9.35 19.91
CA LEU A 93 -7.28 -8.72 19.02
C LEU A 93 -6.11 -9.66 18.70
N GLY A 94 -5.68 -10.49 19.66
CA GLY A 94 -4.67 -11.51 19.43
C GLY A 94 -5.13 -12.55 18.41
N MET A 95 -6.37 -13.00 18.49
CA MET A 95 -6.94 -13.93 17.50
C MET A 95 -7.03 -13.28 16.11
N TYR A 96 -7.50 -12.04 16.03
CA TYR A 96 -7.49 -11.27 14.78
C TYR A 96 -6.09 -11.17 14.18
N PHE A 97 -5.10 -10.81 14.99
CA PHE A 97 -3.70 -10.70 14.56
C PHE A 97 -3.17 -12.03 14.00
N VAL A 98 -3.44 -13.14 14.67
CA VAL A 98 -3.06 -14.48 14.19
C VAL A 98 -3.74 -14.82 12.86
N CYS A 99 -5.03 -14.52 12.72
CA CYS A 99 -5.77 -14.74 11.46
C CYS A 99 -5.18 -13.93 10.31
N VAL A 100 -4.86 -12.65 10.53
CA VAL A 100 -4.22 -11.81 9.51
C VAL A 100 -2.84 -12.35 9.13
N LEU A 101 -2.02 -12.73 10.12
CA LEU A 101 -0.69 -13.33 9.87
C LEU A 101 -0.80 -14.60 9.05
N LEU A 102 -1.70 -15.51 9.40
CA LEU A 102 -1.91 -16.75 8.66
C LEU A 102 -2.37 -16.47 7.22
N ALA A 103 -3.31 -15.56 7.04
CA ALA A 103 -3.79 -15.17 5.71
C ALA A 103 -2.66 -14.59 4.84
N LEU A 104 -1.83 -13.72 5.41
CA LEU A 104 -0.67 -13.14 4.71
C LEU A 104 0.40 -14.21 4.40
N LEU A 105 0.66 -15.15 5.30
CA LEU A 105 1.58 -16.26 5.05
C LEU A 105 1.07 -17.18 3.94
N ILE A 106 -0.21 -17.53 3.95
CA ILE A 106 -0.85 -18.31 2.89
C ILE A 106 -0.72 -17.57 1.56
N HIS A 107 -1.04 -16.29 1.53
CA HIS A 107 -0.91 -15.45 0.33
C HIS A 107 0.54 -15.42 -0.19
N LEU A 108 1.50 -15.17 0.68
CA LEU A 108 2.92 -15.15 0.34
C LEU A 108 3.39 -16.49 -0.26
N LEU A 109 3.03 -17.60 0.35
CA LEU A 109 3.51 -18.93 -0.06
C LEU A 109 2.79 -19.42 -1.32
N PHE A 110 1.48 -19.31 -1.37
CA PHE A 110 0.69 -19.87 -2.47
C PHE A 110 0.61 -18.91 -3.65
N VAL A 111 0.31 -17.63 -3.45
CA VAL A 111 0.16 -16.69 -4.56
C VAL A 111 1.53 -16.26 -5.07
N TYR A 112 2.34 -15.61 -4.25
CA TYR A 112 3.68 -15.18 -4.69
C TYR A 112 4.62 -16.36 -4.97
N GLY A 113 4.54 -17.42 -4.17
CA GLY A 113 5.32 -18.62 -4.39
C GLY A 113 5.01 -19.28 -5.74
N SER A 114 3.74 -19.38 -6.12
CA SER A 114 3.33 -19.91 -7.41
C SER A 114 3.75 -19.01 -8.57
N VAL A 115 3.51 -17.70 -8.45
CA VAL A 115 3.92 -16.72 -9.48
C VAL A 115 5.42 -16.78 -9.73
N ILE A 116 6.24 -16.80 -8.68
CA ILE A 116 7.70 -16.86 -8.79
C ILE A 116 8.12 -18.18 -9.44
N LYS A 117 7.52 -19.30 -9.02
CA LYS A 117 7.87 -20.64 -9.54
C LYS A 117 7.43 -20.81 -11.00
N PHE A 118 6.20 -20.45 -11.35
CA PHE A 118 5.65 -20.73 -12.68
C PHE A 118 5.96 -19.62 -13.70
N LEU A 119 5.87 -18.34 -13.32
CA LEU A 119 6.12 -17.23 -14.25
C LEU A 119 7.61 -16.86 -14.30
N ALA A 120 8.24 -16.65 -13.17
CA ALA A 120 9.64 -16.26 -13.12
C ALA A 120 10.60 -17.45 -13.27
N LYS A 121 10.11 -18.70 -13.15
CA LYS A 121 10.91 -19.95 -13.23
C LYS A 121 12.11 -19.94 -12.28
N LYS A 122 11.95 -19.33 -11.11
CA LYS A 122 12.98 -19.25 -10.05
C LYS A 122 12.47 -19.91 -8.78
N PRO A 123 13.36 -20.48 -7.95
CA PRO A 123 12.95 -21.01 -6.65
C PRO A 123 12.51 -19.88 -5.72
N PHE A 124 11.43 -20.10 -4.96
CA PHE A 124 10.89 -19.12 -4.01
C PHE A 124 11.94 -18.63 -3.00
N ILE A 125 12.78 -19.54 -2.51
CA ILE A 125 13.87 -19.23 -1.55
C ILE A 125 14.88 -18.23 -2.15
N TRP A 126 15.16 -18.32 -3.45
CA TRP A 126 16.01 -17.34 -4.13
C TRP A 126 15.45 -15.92 -4.03
N PHE A 127 14.13 -15.78 -4.24
CA PHE A 127 13.46 -14.50 -4.10
C PHE A 127 13.51 -13.99 -2.66
N VAL A 128 13.12 -14.82 -1.69
CA VAL A 128 13.09 -14.43 -0.26
C VAL A 128 14.49 -14.00 0.20
N LYS A 129 15.52 -14.79 -0.09
CA LYS A 129 16.91 -14.44 0.27
C LYS A 129 17.40 -13.17 -0.41
N GLY A 130 17.08 -13.01 -1.69
CA GLY A 130 17.50 -11.84 -2.46
C GLY A 130 16.78 -10.55 -2.03
N PHE A 131 15.52 -10.65 -1.62
CA PHE A 131 14.69 -9.50 -1.24
C PHE A 131 14.61 -9.26 0.27
N ALA A 132 15.20 -10.14 1.09
CA ALA A 132 15.18 -10.07 2.56
C ALA A 132 15.57 -8.69 3.13
N PRO A 133 16.59 -7.96 2.63
CA PRO A 133 16.92 -6.65 3.15
C PRO A 133 15.76 -5.65 3.02
N ALA A 134 15.09 -5.63 1.88
CA ALA A 134 13.92 -4.77 1.66
C ALA A 134 12.73 -5.21 2.52
N MET A 135 12.50 -6.52 2.68
CA MET A 135 11.45 -7.06 3.55
C MET A 135 11.65 -6.67 5.01
N GLY A 136 12.89 -6.71 5.52
CA GLY A 136 13.22 -6.29 6.89
C GLY A 136 12.91 -4.81 7.13
N VAL A 137 13.28 -3.95 6.19
CA VAL A 137 12.97 -2.51 6.29
C VAL A 137 11.47 -2.26 6.13
N ALA A 138 10.79 -2.96 5.23
CA ALA A 138 9.34 -2.87 5.07
C ALA A 138 8.59 -3.23 6.35
N PHE A 139 9.02 -4.30 7.02
CA PHE A 139 8.45 -4.72 8.30
C PHE A 139 8.66 -3.68 9.40
N SER A 140 9.87 -3.11 9.51
CA SER A 140 10.19 -2.13 10.54
C SER A 140 9.54 -0.77 10.34
N THR A 141 9.39 -0.32 9.08
CA THR A 141 8.80 0.98 8.76
C THR A 141 7.29 0.93 8.61
N SER A 142 6.72 -0.24 8.34
CA SER A 142 5.29 -0.44 8.00
C SER A 142 4.80 0.52 6.90
N SER A 143 5.69 0.92 5.99
CA SER A 143 5.40 1.91 4.95
C SER A 143 5.97 1.50 3.61
N SER A 144 5.11 1.21 2.65
CA SER A 144 5.49 0.85 1.28
C SER A 144 6.27 1.96 0.57
N SER A 145 5.90 3.22 0.82
CA SER A 145 6.58 4.38 0.23
C SER A 145 7.97 4.59 0.82
N ALA A 146 8.12 4.45 2.13
CA ALA A 146 9.41 4.63 2.80
C ALA A 146 10.44 3.55 2.41
N VAL A 147 9.99 2.34 2.11
CA VAL A 147 10.87 1.23 1.71
C VAL A 147 11.21 1.25 0.22
N LEU A 148 10.49 2.02 -0.58
CA LEU A 148 10.59 2.01 -2.04
C LEU A 148 12.02 2.16 -2.58
N PRO A 149 12.85 3.12 -2.12
CA PRO A 149 14.24 3.25 -2.59
C PRO A 149 15.06 1.98 -2.34
N ILE A 150 14.93 1.42 -1.13
CA ILE A 150 15.65 0.21 -0.72
C ILE A 150 15.17 -1.01 -1.50
N SER A 151 13.87 -1.11 -1.75
CA SER A 151 13.30 -2.21 -2.54
C SER A 151 13.77 -2.16 -3.99
N MET A 152 13.82 -0.96 -4.60
CA MET A 152 14.37 -0.78 -5.96
C MET A 152 15.84 -1.16 -6.03
N GLU A 153 16.64 -0.69 -5.08
CA GLU A 153 18.07 -1.02 -5.01
C GLU A 153 18.29 -2.54 -4.81
N THR A 154 17.54 -3.15 -3.90
CA THR A 154 17.60 -4.60 -3.61
C THR A 154 17.20 -5.42 -4.84
N ALA A 155 16.13 -5.04 -5.54
CA ALA A 155 15.72 -5.72 -6.75
C ALA A 155 16.78 -5.65 -7.86
N GLN A 156 17.42 -4.49 -8.02
CA GLN A 156 18.46 -4.28 -9.04
C GLN A 156 19.74 -5.05 -8.69
N LYS A 157 20.22 -4.95 -7.45
CA LYS A 157 21.50 -5.54 -7.02
C LYS A 157 21.40 -7.05 -6.83
N ASN A 158 20.38 -7.53 -6.11
CA ASN A 158 20.29 -8.93 -5.69
C ASN A 158 19.51 -9.78 -6.70
N LEU A 159 18.39 -9.28 -7.22
CA LEU A 159 17.54 -10.03 -8.15
C LEU A 159 17.85 -9.73 -9.62
N LYS A 160 18.82 -8.82 -9.88
CA LYS A 160 19.25 -8.44 -11.24
C LYS A 160 18.13 -7.91 -12.13
N VAL A 161 17.12 -7.25 -11.53
CA VAL A 161 16.05 -6.57 -12.27
C VAL A 161 16.60 -5.33 -12.94
N ARG A 162 16.27 -5.11 -14.22
CA ARG A 162 16.71 -3.92 -14.95
C ARG A 162 16.20 -2.64 -14.28
N LYS A 163 17.06 -1.62 -14.20
CA LYS A 163 16.75 -0.33 -13.58
C LYS A 163 15.47 0.31 -14.15
N SER A 164 15.29 0.29 -15.47
CA SER A 164 14.10 0.84 -16.13
C SER A 164 12.80 0.16 -15.69
N ILE A 165 12.83 -1.16 -15.47
CA ILE A 165 11.68 -1.93 -14.99
C ILE A 165 11.43 -1.64 -13.51
N SER A 166 12.47 -1.73 -12.69
CA SER A 166 12.39 -1.51 -11.24
C SER A 166 11.87 -0.11 -10.91
N SER A 167 12.40 0.93 -11.58
CA SER A 167 12.02 2.32 -11.32
C SER A 167 10.59 2.68 -11.74
N PHE A 168 9.97 1.89 -12.60
CA PHE A 168 8.58 2.09 -13.01
C PHE A 168 7.61 1.18 -12.24
N VAL A 169 7.91 -0.13 -12.21
CA VAL A 169 6.95 -1.13 -11.68
C VAL A 169 6.80 -1.04 -10.17
N GLN A 170 7.89 -0.77 -9.43
CA GLN A 170 7.82 -0.78 -7.98
C GLN A 170 7.07 0.42 -7.39
N PRO A 171 7.29 1.69 -7.84
CA PRO A 171 6.47 2.81 -7.41
C PRO A 171 4.99 2.63 -7.76
N LEU A 172 4.72 2.14 -8.97
CA LEU A 172 3.35 1.84 -9.41
C LEU A 172 2.72 0.76 -8.53
N GLY A 173 3.46 -0.34 -8.27
CA GLY A 173 3.00 -1.44 -7.41
C GLY A 173 2.76 -1.00 -5.97
N ALA A 174 3.61 -0.16 -5.41
CA ALA A 174 3.44 0.36 -4.05
C ALA A 174 2.13 1.14 -3.86
N THR A 175 1.57 1.68 -4.95
CA THR A 175 0.34 2.47 -4.93
C THR A 175 -0.90 1.67 -5.34
N ILE A 176 -0.77 0.80 -6.35
CA ILE A 176 -1.92 0.09 -6.94
C ILE A 176 -2.07 -1.32 -6.37
N ASN A 177 -0.96 -2.00 -6.09
CA ASN A 177 -0.97 -3.39 -5.62
C ASN A 177 -0.90 -3.44 -4.09
N MET A 178 -2.04 -3.22 -3.44
CA MET A 178 -2.19 -3.19 -1.98
C MET A 178 -2.90 -4.45 -1.44
N ASP A 179 -2.57 -5.60 -1.96
CA ASP A 179 -3.17 -6.90 -1.61
C ASP A 179 -3.05 -7.26 -0.12
N GLY A 180 -1.93 -6.93 0.53
CA GLY A 180 -1.79 -7.10 1.98
C GLY A 180 -2.83 -6.28 2.78
N THR A 181 -3.08 -5.04 2.35
CA THR A 181 -4.10 -4.18 2.97
C THR A 181 -5.51 -4.71 2.70
N ALA A 182 -5.77 -5.21 1.49
CA ALA A 182 -7.06 -5.82 1.14
C ALA A 182 -7.35 -7.05 2.00
N ILE A 183 -6.37 -7.92 2.21
CA ILE A 183 -6.47 -9.09 3.10
C ILE A 183 -6.78 -8.64 4.53
N MET A 184 -6.04 -7.68 5.05
CA MET A 184 -6.26 -7.15 6.41
C MET A 184 -7.67 -6.59 6.56
N GLN A 185 -8.17 -5.81 5.61
CA GLN A 185 -9.52 -5.24 5.65
C GLN A 185 -10.61 -6.31 5.54
N GLY A 186 -10.41 -7.31 4.68
CA GLY A 186 -11.34 -8.43 4.56
C GLY A 186 -11.47 -9.21 5.86
N VAL A 187 -10.34 -9.58 6.47
CA VAL A 187 -10.32 -10.27 7.77
C VAL A 187 -10.91 -9.39 8.88
N ALA A 188 -10.57 -8.09 8.91
CA ALA A 188 -11.10 -7.15 9.90
C ALA A 188 -12.63 -7.03 9.82
N THR A 189 -13.18 -6.93 8.62
CA THR A 189 -14.64 -6.80 8.44
C THR A 189 -15.39 -8.03 8.92
N VAL A 190 -14.89 -9.22 8.57
CA VAL A 190 -15.49 -10.49 9.04
C VAL A 190 -15.37 -10.60 10.56
N PHE A 191 -14.22 -10.26 11.11
CA PHE A 191 -13.96 -10.29 12.55
C PHE A 191 -14.90 -9.34 13.32
N ILE A 192 -15.07 -8.09 12.86
CA ILE A 192 -15.97 -7.11 13.47
C ILE A 192 -17.42 -7.58 13.39
N ALA A 193 -17.83 -8.16 12.26
CA ALA A 193 -19.18 -8.71 12.11
C ALA A 193 -19.45 -9.82 13.16
N GLN A 194 -18.50 -10.75 13.32
CA GLN A 194 -18.60 -11.81 14.33
C GLN A 194 -18.64 -11.26 15.77
N LEU A 195 -17.83 -10.24 16.08
CA LEU A 195 -17.87 -9.56 17.38
C LEU A 195 -19.22 -8.88 17.66
N SER A 196 -19.87 -8.40 16.61
CA SER A 196 -21.19 -7.77 16.68
C SER A 196 -22.34 -8.79 16.67
N GLY A 197 -22.06 -10.11 16.70
CA GLY A 197 -23.07 -11.15 16.63
C GLY A 197 -23.77 -11.27 15.28
N ILE A 198 -23.13 -10.79 14.20
CA ILE A 198 -23.66 -10.85 12.84
C ILE A 198 -23.02 -12.02 12.10
N ASP A 199 -23.79 -13.04 11.79
CA ASP A 199 -23.35 -14.16 10.97
C ASP A 199 -23.40 -13.80 9.49
N LEU A 200 -22.23 -13.71 8.87
CA LEU A 200 -22.09 -13.43 7.44
C LEU A 200 -22.25 -14.70 6.62
N THR A 201 -23.12 -14.68 5.63
CA THR A 201 -23.20 -15.73 4.62
C THR A 201 -21.97 -15.71 3.71
N ILE A 202 -21.67 -16.83 3.04
CA ILE A 202 -20.55 -16.93 2.09
C ILE A 202 -20.63 -15.85 1.01
N MET A 203 -21.85 -15.56 0.50
CA MET A 203 -22.05 -14.52 -0.52
C MET A 203 -21.72 -13.11 0.01
N GLN A 204 -22.07 -12.84 1.28
CA GLN A 204 -21.70 -11.57 1.93
C GLN A 204 -20.18 -11.47 2.15
N MET A 205 -19.52 -12.57 2.54
CA MET A 205 -18.05 -12.60 2.66
C MET A 205 -17.36 -12.31 1.31
N VAL A 206 -17.83 -12.93 0.22
CA VAL A 206 -17.33 -12.62 -1.13
C VAL A 206 -17.57 -11.16 -1.50
N THR A 207 -18.72 -10.61 -1.14
CA THR A 207 -19.02 -9.19 -1.36
C THR A 207 -18.09 -8.29 -0.56
N VAL A 208 -17.79 -8.63 0.71
CA VAL A 208 -16.82 -7.90 1.54
C VAL A 208 -15.45 -7.86 0.87
N VAL A 209 -14.94 -8.99 0.37
CA VAL A 209 -13.65 -9.04 -0.34
C VAL A 209 -13.67 -8.17 -1.60
N ALA A 210 -14.73 -8.28 -2.43
CA ALA A 210 -14.88 -7.48 -3.63
C ALA A 210 -14.95 -5.97 -3.33
N VAL A 211 -15.69 -5.58 -2.29
CA VAL A 211 -15.84 -4.19 -1.86
C VAL A 211 -14.53 -3.67 -1.25
N SER A 212 -13.84 -4.45 -0.43
CA SER A 212 -12.54 -4.07 0.14
C SER A 212 -11.52 -3.77 -0.96
N TYR A 213 -11.46 -4.61 -1.98
CA TYR A 213 -10.59 -4.39 -3.13
C TYR A 213 -10.95 -3.12 -3.91
N THR A 214 -12.24 -2.87 -4.15
CA THR A 214 -12.70 -1.67 -4.87
C THR A 214 -12.48 -0.40 -4.07
N HIS A 215 -12.61 -0.43 -2.75
CA HIS A 215 -12.36 0.72 -1.88
C HIS A 215 -10.88 1.10 -1.77
N LEU A 216 -9.98 0.14 -1.91
CA LEU A 216 -8.53 0.39 -1.93
C LEU A 216 -8.07 0.96 -3.28
N THR A 217 -8.66 0.48 -4.37
CA THR A 217 -8.27 0.87 -5.72
C THR A 217 -9.03 2.09 -6.24
N LEU A 218 -10.22 2.36 -5.69
CA LEU A 218 -11.08 3.47 -6.10
C LEU A 218 -11.47 4.29 -4.88
N PRO A 219 -10.95 5.53 -4.71
CA PRO A 219 -11.37 6.39 -3.62
C PRO A 219 -12.88 6.67 -3.74
N THR A 220 -13.64 6.17 -2.78
CA THR A 220 -15.07 6.46 -2.69
C THR A 220 -15.25 7.85 -2.12
N LYS A 221 -15.91 8.72 -2.86
CA LYS A 221 -16.44 9.98 -2.30
C LYS A 221 -17.37 9.65 -1.12
N ARG A 222 -17.03 10.18 0.06
CA ARG A 222 -18.04 10.43 1.09
C ARG A 222 -18.90 11.63 0.70
#